data_3263bfbb21a7e47c2d49a5222aaed32f
#
_entry.id   3263bfbb21a7e47c2d49a5222aaed32f
#
_cell.length_a   1.000
_cell.length_b   1.000
_cell.length_c   1.000
_cell.angle_alpha   90.00
_cell.angle_beta   90.00
_cell.angle_gamma   90.00
#
_symmetry.space_group_name_H-M   'P 1'
#
loop_
_entity.id
_entity.type
_entity.pdbx_description
1 polymer ?
#
loop_
_entity_poly.entity_id
_entity_poly.type
_entity_poly.pdbx_seq_one_letter_code
_entity_poly.pdbx_strand_id
1 'polypeptide(L)'
;MKNLHQSILQERMKNANLDKLSGPFSVAFTVTNKCNYRCRHCYNNSGQNIYRELTDDRLINIARQISELKPMNVCLCGGEPLIRGKVIYDIIKELASNCGIVNIVSNGYLLTEGVLLDLKKAGINTIQVSLDGNNTFLHENMRLISGAFKKAIEAIRMASEKGFKVAVSFCPNKLNIYKIEETCKLVKELGANDFRVMPLILMGRGKSMVNMKPSPDEYLWLQQKISKLKDLYQDEDFVISWGDPLDHLTRMPENNKNSMNTYSVEIRSDGKLLLCNYLPIVVGDLNKHSLKDYWHAGYNNIWGNNKLQPYISNLYSTEQFSSFCPEPYTGRDIVYDLIDAK
;
A
#
# COMPACT_ATOMS: atom_id res chain seq x y z
N MET A 1 -1.54 2.62 25.42
CA MET A 1 -0.23 2.56 24.73
C MET A 1 -0.31 2.23 23.23
N LYS A 2 -1.37 1.56 22.74
CA LYS A 2 -1.47 1.11 21.33
C LYS A 2 -1.72 2.25 20.34
N ASN A 3 -2.47 3.29 20.69
CA ASN A 3 -2.73 4.47 19.81
C ASN A 3 -1.62 5.52 19.83
N LEU A 4 -0.77 5.48 20.84
CA LEU A 4 0.37 6.39 20.94
C LEU A 4 1.31 6.27 19.73
N HIS A 5 1.43 5.07 19.14
CA HIS A 5 2.31 4.84 17.98
C HIS A 5 1.78 5.48 16.68
N GLN A 6 0.47 5.39 16.42
CA GLN A 6 -0.10 6.00 15.20
C GLN A 6 -0.20 7.53 15.34
N SER A 7 -0.56 8.02 16.52
CA SER A 7 -0.54 9.47 16.80
C SER A 7 0.87 10.03 16.76
N ILE A 8 1.86 9.32 17.31
CA ILE A 8 3.28 9.71 17.25
C ILE A 8 3.78 9.68 15.79
N LEU A 9 3.41 8.69 14.98
CA LEU A 9 3.77 8.64 13.57
C LEU A 9 3.16 9.81 12.79
N GLN A 10 1.88 10.07 12.97
CA GLN A 10 1.20 11.21 12.34
C GLN A 10 1.74 12.55 12.81
N GLU A 11 2.03 12.67 14.10
CA GLU A 11 2.63 13.88 14.68
C GLU A 11 4.09 14.07 14.23
N ARG A 12 4.88 13.00 14.17
CA ARG A 12 6.24 13.03 13.62
C ARG A 12 6.23 13.33 12.12
N MET A 13 5.26 12.81 11.36
CA MET A 13 5.10 13.17 9.94
C MET A 13 4.73 14.64 9.76
N LYS A 14 3.83 15.19 10.59
CA LYS A 14 3.47 16.62 10.56
C LYS A 14 4.64 17.54 10.93
N ASN A 15 5.51 17.07 11.82
CA ASN A 15 6.64 17.84 12.34
C ASN A 15 7.98 17.48 11.67
N ALA A 16 8.00 16.47 10.76
CA ALA A 16 9.20 16.13 10.03
C ALA A 16 9.58 17.25 9.07
N ASN A 17 10.79 17.76 9.24
CA ASN A 17 11.35 18.65 8.23
C ASN A 17 11.80 17.80 7.04
N LEU A 18 10.94 17.72 6.01
CA LEU A 18 11.17 16.92 4.81
C LEU A 18 12.45 17.32 4.06
N ASP A 19 12.92 18.56 4.25
CA ASP A 19 14.14 19.07 3.62
C ASP A 19 15.42 18.47 4.25
N LYS A 20 15.30 17.87 5.44
CA LYS A 20 16.43 17.35 6.23
C LYS A 20 16.43 15.82 6.39
N LEU A 21 15.57 15.10 5.67
CA LEU A 21 15.54 13.65 5.76
C LEU A 21 16.81 13.04 5.12
N SER A 22 17.57 12.29 5.90
CA SER A 22 18.74 11.53 5.44
C SER A 22 18.37 10.26 4.66
N GLY A 23 17.11 9.85 4.70
CA GLY A 23 16.52 8.70 4.01
C GLY A 23 14.99 8.80 4.00
N PRO A 24 14.29 7.89 3.34
CA PRO A 24 12.83 7.88 3.28
C PRO A 24 12.24 7.63 4.68
N PHE A 25 11.14 8.33 4.98
CA PHE A 25 10.35 8.07 6.18
C PHE A 25 9.52 6.80 6.05
N SER A 26 9.01 6.54 4.84
CA SER A 26 8.19 5.37 4.50
C SER A 26 8.69 4.69 3.24
N VAL A 27 8.66 3.36 3.23
CA VAL A 27 8.99 2.56 2.05
C VAL A 27 7.87 1.56 1.79
N ALA A 28 7.32 1.56 0.58
CA ALA A 28 6.49 0.46 0.09
C ALA A 28 7.36 -0.47 -0.76
N PHE A 29 7.52 -1.70 -0.30
CA PHE A 29 8.33 -2.70 -0.96
C PHE A 29 7.46 -3.82 -1.52
N THR A 30 7.22 -3.78 -2.82
CA THR A 30 6.55 -4.85 -3.57
C THR A 30 7.51 -6.01 -3.77
N VAL A 31 7.38 -7.06 -2.96
CA VAL A 31 8.30 -8.22 -3.00
C VAL A 31 7.96 -9.21 -4.12
N THR A 32 6.74 -9.19 -4.63
CA THR A 32 6.29 -10.02 -5.75
C THR A 32 5.05 -9.45 -6.43
N ASN A 33 4.91 -9.69 -7.75
CA ASN A 33 3.66 -9.47 -8.47
C ASN A 33 2.80 -10.74 -8.57
N LYS A 34 3.32 -11.91 -8.13
CA LYS A 34 2.55 -13.15 -8.07
C LYS A 34 1.44 -13.03 -7.04
N CYS A 35 0.27 -13.58 -7.36
CA CYS A 35 -0.88 -13.60 -6.47
C CYS A 35 -1.71 -14.85 -6.71
N ASN A 36 -2.23 -15.42 -5.65
CA ASN A 36 -3.19 -16.53 -5.69
C ASN A 36 -4.62 -16.07 -6.01
N TYR A 37 -4.89 -14.75 -6.01
CA TYR A 37 -6.17 -14.15 -6.36
C TYR A 37 -6.14 -13.45 -7.72
N ARG A 38 -7.33 -13.20 -8.29
CA ARG A 38 -7.53 -12.41 -9.53
C ARG A 38 -8.58 -11.33 -9.33
N CYS A 39 -8.49 -10.57 -8.22
CA CYS A 39 -9.45 -9.55 -7.82
C CYS A 39 -9.81 -8.60 -8.97
N ARG A 40 -11.10 -8.26 -9.09
CA ARG A 40 -11.61 -7.35 -10.15
C ARG A 40 -10.96 -5.96 -10.08
N HIS A 41 -10.77 -5.42 -8.88
CA HIS A 41 -10.27 -4.07 -8.62
C HIS A 41 -8.73 -3.98 -8.55
N CYS A 42 -7.98 -5.04 -8.86
CA CYS A 42 -6.54 -5.04 -8.71
C CYS A 42 -5.88 -4.03 -9.66
N TYR A 43 -5.42 -2.91 -9.10
CA TYR A 43 -4.84 -1.81 -9.87
C TYR A 43 -3.49 -2.15 -10.50
N ASN A 44 -2.68 -3.00 -9.86
CA ASN A 44 -1.36 -3.42 -10.36
C ASN A 44 -1.41 -4.74 -11.15
N ASN A 45 -2.61 -5.22 -11.51
CA ASN A 45 -2.81 -6.40 -12.35
C ASN A 45 -2.05 -7.67 -11.88
N SER A 46 -1.91 -7.84 -10.56
CA SER A 46 -1.13 -8.92 -9.95
C SER A 46 -1.55 -10.30 -10.38
N GLY A 47 -0.56 -11.20 -10.40
CA GLY A 47 -0.68 -12.60 -10.80
C GLY A 47 -0.41 -12.83 -12.29
N GLN A 48 -0.01 -11.79 -13.03
CA GLN A 48 0.54 -11.92 -14.39
C GLN A 48 2.06 -11.78 -14.34
N ASN A 49 2.76 -12.51 -15.20
CA ASN A 49 4.22 -12.43 -15.34
C ASN A 49 4.59 -11.24 -16.25
N ILE A 50 4.42 -10.02 -15.74
CA ILE A 50 4.71 -8.78 -16.49
C ILE A 50 6.19 -8.43 -16.42
N TYR A 51 6.81 -8.67 -15.26
CA TYR A 51 8.21 -8.35 -14.98
C TYR A 51 9.00 -9.59 -14.59
N ARG A 52 10.29 -9.59 -14.89
CA ARG A 52 11.24 -10.54 -14.32
C ARG A 52 11.52 -10.12 -12.88
N GLU A 53 10.92 -10.79 -11.93
CA GLU A 53 11.09 -10.50 -10.51
C GLU A 53 12.52 -10.78 -10.02
N LEU A 54 12.89 -10.06 -8.98
CA LEU A 54 14.15 -10.26 -8.26
C LEU A 54 14.24 -11.67 -7.67
N THR A 55 15.46 -12.19 -7.60
CA THR A 55 15.77 -13.39 -6.82
C THR A 55 15.65 -13.12 -5.32
N ASP A 56 15.54 -14.17 -4.53
CA ASP A 56 15.42 -14.05 -3.08
C ASP A 56 16.61 -13.32 -2.44
N ASP A 57 17.84 -13.61 -2.90
CA ASP A 57 19.06 -12.93 -2.43
C ASP A 57 19.03 -11.42 -2.75
N ARG A 58 18.50 -11.05 -3.92
CA ARG A 58 18.37 -9.62 -4.30
C ARG A 58 17.32 -8.92 -3.46
N LEU A 59 16.21 -9.58 -3.14
CA LEU A 59 15.19 -9.03 -2.23
C LEU A 59 15.76 -8.80 -0.83
N ILE A 60 16.52 -9.75 -0.29
CA ILE A 60 17.20 -9.60 1.02
C ILE A 60 18.23 -8.45 0.96
N ASN A 61 19.00 -8.33 -0.12
CA ASN A 61 19.94 -7.23 -0.31
C ASN A 61 19.21 -5.87 -0.31
N ILE A 62 18.08 -5.75 -1.01
CA ILE A 62 17.29 -4.51 -0.99
C ILE A 62 16.71 -4.25 0.41
N ALA A 63 16.24 -5.28 1.11
CA ALA A 63 15.78 -5.13 2.50
C ALA A 63 16.89 -4.58 3.42
N ARG A 64 18.15 -5.01 3.21
CA ARG A 64 19.32 -4.46 3.92
C ARG A 64 19.55 -2.99 3.59
N GLN A 65 19.49 -2.60 2.32
CA GLN A 65 19.63 -1.20 1.91
C GLN A 65 18.52 -0.31 2.52
N ILE A 66 17.27 -0.83 2.61
CA ILE A 66 16.17 -0.14 3.29
C ILE A 66 16.48 -0.01 4.78
N SER A 67 16.90 -1.10 5.42
CA SER A 67 17.24 -1.16 6.85
C SER A 67 18.36 -0.17 7.24
N GLU A 68 19.38 0.01 6.39
CA GLU A 68 20.46 0.98 6.59
C GLU A 68 19.96 2.44 6.63
N LEU A 69 18.89 2.77 5.89
CA LEU A 69 18.27 4.11 5.88
C LEU A 69 17.29 4.33 7.05
N LYS A 70 16.99 3.29 7.83
CA LYS A 70 16.19 3.34 9.06
C LYS A 70 14.83 4.05 8.90
N PRO A 71 14.00 3.70 7.89
CA PRO A 71 12.69 4.30 7.75
C PRO A 71 11.80 4.02 8.97
N MET A 72 10.88 4.94 9.26
CA MET A 72 9.90 4.74 10.33
C MET A 72 8.83 3.73 9.96
N ASN A 73 8.55 3.54 8.68
CA ASN A 73 7.53 2.61 8.21
C ASN A 73 8.00 1.87 6.96
N VAL A 74 7.88 0.55 6.96
CA VAL A 74 8.08 -0.30 5.79
C VAL A 74 6.85 -1.16 5.57
N CYS A 75 6.25 -1.04 4.39
CA CYS A 75 5.09 -1.83 3.97
C CYS A 75 5.53 -2.90 2.96
N LEU A 76 5.50 -4.15 3.37
CA LEU A 76 5.67 -5.28 2.47
C LEU A 76 4.36 -5.55 1.74
N CYS A 77 4.37 -5.36 0.45
CA CYS A 77 3.19 -5.49 -0.40
C CYS A 77 3.52 -6.24 -1.70
N GLY A 78 2.54 -6.29 -2.61
CA GLY A 78 2.73 -6.94 -3.89
C GLY A 78 1.43 -7.46 -4.48
N GLY A 79 1.49 -8.63 -5.11
CA GLY A 79 0.32 -9.46 -5.35
C GLY A 79 -0.13 -10.08 -4.02
N GLU A 80 0.54 -11.15 -3.60
CA GLU A 80 0.43 -11.72 -2.27
C GLU A 80 1.85 -12.01 -1.74
N PRO A 81 2.35 -11.23 -0.79
CA PRO A 81 3.73 -11.36 -0.29
C PRO A 81 4.05 -12.75 0.28
N LEU A 82 3.09 -13.41 0.91
CA LEU A 82 3.28 -14.73 1.53
C LEU A 82 3.56 -15.86 0.52
N ILE A 83 3.33 -15.62 -0.78
CA ILE A 83 3.73 -16.58 -1.84
C ILE A 83 5.26 -16.72 -1.92
N ARG A 84 6.02 -15.75 -1.44
CA ARG A 84 7.51 -15.85 -1.37
C ARG A 84 7.99 -16.93 -0.38
N GLY A 85 7.11 -17.48 0.44
CA GLY A 85 7.48 -18.53 1.39
C GLY A 85 8.49 -18.06 2.42
N LYS A 86 9.57 -18.83 2.65
CA LYS A 86 10.51 -18.58 3.74
C LYS A 86 11.26 -17.25 3.62
N VAL A 87 11.57 -16.79 2.42
CA VAL A 87 12.33 -15.54 2.21
C VAL A 87 11.62 -14.31 2.78
N ILE A 88 10.28 -14.33 2.87
CA ILE A 88 9.54 -13.21 3.45
C ILE A 88 9.93 -12.97 4.93
N TYR A 89 10.19 -14.03 5.68
CA TYR A 89 10.59 -13.93 7.08
C TYR A 89 12.02 -13.38 7.23
N ASP A 90 12.92 -13.71 6.30
CA ASP A 90 14.28 -13.20 6.32
C ASP A 90 14.31 -11.70 5.95
N ILE A 91 13.49 -11.28 4.96
CA ILE A 91 13.25 -9.87 4.64
C ILE A 91 12.72 -9.11 5.88
N ILE A 92 11.72 -9.67 6.56
CA ILE A 92 11.14 -9.03 7.74
C ILE A 92 12.17 -8.88 8.87
N LYS A 93 12.95 -9.91 9.16
CA LYS A 93 14.01 -9.87 10.19
C LYS A 93 15.04 -8.77 9.90
N GLU A 94 15.47 -8.67 8.65
CA GLU A 94 16.41 -7.62 8.23
C GLU A 94 15.83 -6.22 8.46
N LEU A 95 14.57 -6.01 8.10
CA LEU A 95 13.89 -4.72 8.25
C LEU A 95 13.60 -4.41 9.73
N ALA A 96 13.11 -5.37 10.48
CA ALA A 96 12.71 -5.19 11.89
C ALA A 96 13.89 -4.84 12.80
N SER A 97 15.14 -5.09 12.38
CA SER A 97 16.33 -4.76 13.15
C SER A 97 16.56 -3.26 13.31
N ASN A 98 16.17 -2.44 12.33
CA ASN A 98 16.48 -1.01 12.29
C ASN A 98 15.30 -0.10 11.92
N CYS A 99 14.23 -0.65 11.33
CA CYS A 99 13.06 0.13 10.94
C CYS A 99 12.08 0.28 12.10
N GLY A 100 11.30 1.37 12.12
CA GLY A 100 10.37 1.63 13.21
C GLY A 100 9.16 0.69 13.21
N ILE A 101 8.48 0.54 12.09
CA ILE A 101 7.32 -0.34 11.89
C ILE A 101 7.51 -1.11 10.60
N VAL A 102 7.39 -2.45 10.69
CA VAL A 102 7.31 -3.32 9.52
C VAL A 102 5.91 -3.91 9.44
N ASN A 103 5.22 -3.69 8.35
CA ASN A 103 3.88 -4.20 8.13
C ASN A 103 3.79 -5.00 6.82
N ILE A 104 2.80 -5.90 6.75
CA ILE A 104 2.53 -6.73 5.58
C ILE A 104 1.07 -6.60 5.17
N VAL A 105 0.83 -6.50 3.86
CA VAL A 105 -0.52 -6.47 3.27
C VAL A 105 -0.80 -7.81 2.63
N SER A 106 -1.88 -8.48 3.07
CA SER A 106 -2.25 -9.81 2.59
C SER A 106 -3.74 -9.90 2.23
N ASN A 107 -4.07 -10.82 1.34
CA ASN A 107 -5.47 -11.19 1.07
C ASN A 107 -6.05 -12.16 2.14
N GLY A 108 -5.25 -12.57 3.11
CA GLY A 108 -5.65 -13.42 4.24
C GLY A 108 -5.61 -14.92 3.96
N TYR A 109 -5.56 -15.36 2.71
CA TYR A 109 -5.71 -16.77 2.35
C TYR A 109 -4.61 -17.67 2.91
N LEU A 110 -3.38 -17.19 2.95
CA LEU A 110 -2.21 -17.93 3.42
C LEU A 110 -1.89 -17.67 4.89
N LEU A 111 -2.63 -16.80 5.59
CA LEU A 111 -2.44 -16.51 7.00
C LEU A 111 -2.98 -17.64 7.89
N THR A 112 -2.21 -18.71 7.99
CA THR A 112 -2.47 -19.79 8.95
C THR A 112 -1.86 -19.47 10.31
N GLU A 113 -2.20 -20.24 11.34
CA GLU A 113 -1.60 -20.08 12.67
C GLU A 113 -0.07 -20.20 12.66
N GLY A 114 0.47 -21.17 11.94
CA GLY A 114 1.92 -21.34 11.79
C GLY A 114 2.59 -20.14 11.13
N VAL A 115 1.98 -19.62 10.04
CA VAL A 115 2.46 -18.43 9.34
C VAL A 115 2.44 -17.21 10.28
N LEU A 116 1.39 -17.01 11.06
CA LEU A 116 1.30 -15.92 12.03
C LEU A 116 2.39 -16.03 13.12
N LEU A 117 2.69 -17.24 13.62
CA LEU A 117 3.77 -17.44 14.56
C LEU A 117 5.13 -17.10 13.97
N ASP A 118 5.39 -17.48 12.73
CA ASP A 118 6.65 -17.18 12.03
C ASP A 118 6.78 -15.70 11.73
N LEU A 119 5.70 -15.02 11.31
CA LEU A 119 5.66 -13.56 11.13
C LEU A 119 5.97 -12.82 12.46
N LYS A 120 5.43 -13.31 13.58
CA LYS A 120 5.71 -12.72 14.91
C LYS A 120 7.16 -12.89 15.31
N LYS A 121 7.74 -14.08 15.11
CA LYS A 121 9.17 -14.35 15.35
C LYS A 121 10.07 -13.49 14.45
N ALA A 122 9.64 -13.21 13.22
CA ALA A 122 10.38 -12.37 12.31
C ALA A 122 10.34 -10.87 12.66
N GLY A 123 9.36 -10.42 13.45
CA GLY A 123 9.28 -9.03 13.94
C GLY A 123 8.23 -8.15 13.27
N ILE A 124 7.21 -8.73 12.61
CA ILE A 124 6.09 -7.96 12.07
C ILE A 124 5.33 -7.24 13.19
N ASN A 125 5.02 -5.97 12.96
CA ASN A 125 4.22 -5.15 13.88
C ASN A 125 2.74 -5.16 13.54
N THR A 126 2.42 -5.02 12.24
CA THR A 126 1.05 -4.84 11.76
C THR A 126 0.78 -5.78 10.58
N ILE A 127 -0.40 -6.38 10.56
CA ILE A 127 -0.91 -7.16 9.43
C ILE A 127 -2.12 -6.42 8.88
N GLN A 128 -2.09 -6.07 7.59
CA GLN A 128 -3.27 -5.55 6.91
C GLN A 128 -3.92 -6.68 6.11
N VAL A 129 -5.20 -6.93 6.37
CA VAL A 129 -6.00 -7.93 5.66
C VAL A 129 -7.07 -7.24 4.82
N SER A 130 -7.29 -7.72 3.62
CA SER A 130 -8.31 -7.19 2.71
C SER A 130 -9.67 -7.80 2.98
N LEU A 131 -10.73 -6.96 3.15
CA LEU A 131 -12.12 -7.41 3.33
C LEU A 131 -13.10 -6.42 2.68
N ASP A 132 -13.76 -6.81 1.60
CA ASP A 132 -14.63 -5.93 0.79
C ASP A 132 -16.13 -6.06 1.10
N GLY A 133 -16.49 -6.53 2.28
CA GLY A 133 -17.89 -6.63 2.71
C GLY A 133 -18.08 -7.51 3.92
N ASN A 134 -19.30 -7.48 4.44
CA ASN A 134 -19.71 -8.21 5.66
C ASN A 134 -20.25 -9.62 5.37
N ASN A 135 -20.20 -10.08 4.13
CA ASN A 135 -20.65 -11.42 3.73
C ASN A 135 -19.91 -11.97 2.52
N THR A 136 -20.09 -13.25 2.28
CA THR A 136 -19.47 -14.02 1.20
C THR A 136 -19.70 -13.41 -0.17
N PHE A 137 -20.95 -13.01 -0.48
CA PHE A 137 -21.31 -12.48 -1.79
C PHE A 137 -20.51 -11.20 -2.11
N LEU A 138 -20.49 -10.22 -1.21
CA LEU A 138 -19.81 -8.94 -1.42
C LEU A 138 -18.31 -9.12 -1.57
N HIS A 139 -17.70 -9.89 -0.68
CA HIS A 139 -16.25 -10.08 -0.70
C HIS A 139 -15.79 -10.92 -1.90
N GLU A 140 -16.43 -12.07 -2.12
CA GLU A 140 -15.99 -13.01 -3.17
C GLU A 140 -16.31 -12.51 -4.58
N ASN A 141 -17.34 -11.66 -4.75
CA ASN A 141 -17.57 -10.97 -6.02
C ASN A 141 -16.38 -10.09 -6.42
N MET A 142 -15.74 -9.44 -5.45
CA MET A 142 -14.55 -8.60 -5.67
C MET A 142 -13.27 -9.42 -5.84
N ARG A 143 -13.11 -10.49 -5.06
CA ARG A 143 -11.86 -11.28 -4.98
C ARG A 143 -11.79 -12.42 -5.97
N LEU A 144 -12.95 -12.88 -6.52
CA LEU A 144 -13.10 -13.97 -7.49
C LEU A 144 -12.55 -15.32 -7.01
N ILE A 145 -12.60 -15.58 -5.72
CA ILE A 145 -12.16 -16.83 -5.11
C ILE A 145 -13.23 -17.30 -4.11
N SER A 146 -13.71 -18.51 -4.28
CA SER A 146 -14.63 -19.15 -3.32
C SER A 146 -13.91 -19.45 -2.00
N GLY A 147 -14.57 -19.19 -0.88
CA GLY A 147 -14.00 -19.34 0.46
C GLY A 147 -13.11 -18.17 0.90
N ALA A 148 -12.90 -17.16 0.06
CA ALA A 148 -12.06 -16.00 0.37
C ALA A 148 -12.60 -15.21 1.58
N PHE A 149 -13.92 -15.06 1.70
CA PHE A 149 -14.53 -14.37 2.84
C PHE A 149 -14.21 -15.08 4.16
N LYS A 150 -14.45 -16.40 4.22
CA LYS A 150 -14.14 -17.20 5.40
C LYS A 150 -12.67 -17.08 5.79
N LYS A 151 -11.76 -17.19 4.81
CA LYS A 151 -10.31 -17.06 5.04
C LYS A 151 -9.90 -15.69 5.57
N ALA A 152 -10.47 -14.61 5.04
CA ALA A 152 -10.21 -13.26 5.54
C ALA A 152 -10.70 -13.08 7.00
N ILE A 153 -11.90 -13.55 7.33
CA ILE A 153 -12.45 -13.52 8.69
C ILE A 153 -11.58 -14.31 9.67
N GLU A 154 -11.20 -15.53 9.32
CA GLU A 154 -10.32 -16.37 10.12
C GLU A 154 -8.95 -15.68 10.35
N ALA A 155 -8.37 -15.13 9.28
CA ALA A 155 -7.07 -14.45 9.35
C ALA A 155 -7.10 -13.21 10.26
N ILE A 156 -8.13 -12.36 10.14
CA ILE A 156 -8.30 -11.17 10.98
C ILE A 156 -8.40 -11.58 12.46
N ARG A 157 -9.29 -12.52 12.77
CA ARG A 157 -9.51 -13.01 14.16
C ARG A 157 -8.23 -13.61 14.74
N MET A 158 -7.62 -14.57 14.06
CA MET A 158 -6.39 -15.22 14.54
C MET A 158 -5.24 -14.23 14.74
N ALA A 159 -5.05 -13.27 13.82
CA ALA A 159 -4.02 -12.25 13.96
C ALA A 159 -4.28 -11.36 15.20
N SER A 160 -5.52 -10.96 15.43
CA SER A 160 -5.91 -10.18 16.61
C SER A 160 -5.68 -10.97 17.91
N GLU A 161 -6.15 -12.24 17.98
CA GLU A 161 -5.97 -13.12 19.15
C GLU A 161 -4.49 -13.35 19.47
N LYS A 162 -3.61 -13.37 18.47
CA LYS A 162 -2.16 -13.48 18.64
C LYS A 162 -1.48 -12.15 18.99
N GLY A 163 -2.23 -11.08 19.16
CA GLY A 163 -1.75 -9.77 19.61
C GLY A 163 -1.03 -8.97 18.55
N PHE A 164 -1.29 -9.20 17.25
CA PHE A 164 -0.87 -8.28 16.20
C PHE A 164 -1.75 -7.04 16.20
N LYS A 165 -1.21 -5.92 15.72
CA LYS A 165 -2.05 -4.85 15.19
C LYS A 165 -2.63 -5.30 13.86
N VAL A 166 -3.94 -5.23 13.73
CA VAL A 166 -4.64 -5.65 12.52
C VAL A 166 -5.33 -4.45 11.89
N ALA A 167 -4.95 -4.16 10.65
CA ALA A 167 -5.66 -3.23 9.79
C ALA A 167 -6.52 -4.01 8.79
N VAL A 168 -7.69 -3.52 8.46
CA VAL A 168 -8.56 -4.11 7.43
C VAL A 168 -8.81 -3.08 6.35
N SER A 169 -8.49 -3.41 5.10
CA SER A 169 -8.76 -2.57 3.95
C SER A 169 -10.05 -2.97 3.24
N PHE A 170 -10.91 -1.98 2.99
CA PHE A 170 -12.19 -2.07 2.30
C PHE A 170 -12.19 -1.20 1.06
N CYS A 171 -12.49 -1.77 -0.11
CA CYS A 171 -12.58 -1.03 -1.37
C CYS A 171 -14.06 -0.79 -1.73
N PRO A 172 -14.59 0.45 -1.56
CA PRO A 172 -15.97 0.77 -1.86
C PRO A 172 -16.27 0.68 -3.35
N ASN A 173 -17.41 0.09 -3.68
CA ASN A 173 -17.99 0.02 -5.01
C ASN A 173 -19.52 -0.01 -4.88
N LYS A 174 -20.25 0.09 -6.00
CA LYS A 174 -21.73 0.17 -5.97
C LYS A 174 -22.43 -1.01 -5.29
N LEU A 175 -21.79 -2.19 -5.20
CA LEU A 175 -22.38 -3.35 -4.51
C LEU A 175 -22.24 -3.26 -2.98
N ASN A 176 -21.15 -2.69 -2.48
CA ASN A 176 -20.81 -2.77 -1.07
C ASN A 176 -20.82 -1.44 -0.31
N ILE A 177 -20.87 -0.30 -1.02
CA ILE A 177 -20.74 1.02 -0.40
C ILE A 177 -21.74 1.26 0.72
N TYR A 178 -23.01 0.86 0.52
CA TYR A 178 -24.06 1.00 1.52
C TYR A 178 -23.99 -0.03 2.66
N LYS A 179 -23.06 -1.00 2.57
CA LYS A 179 -22.78 -2.00 3.60
C LYS A 179 -21.52 -1.68 4.43
N ILE A 180 -21.04 -0.45 4.33
CA ILE A 180 -19.83 -0.01 5.04
C ILE A 180 -20.00 -0.08 6.56
N GLU A 181 -21.18 0.27 7.10
CA GLU A 181 -21.41 0.25 8.56
C GLU A 181 -21.39 -1.17 9.10
N GLU A 182 -22.12 -2.09 8.47
CA GLU A 182 -22.15 -3.50 8.87
C GLU A 182 -20.75 -4.14 8.73
N THR A 183 -19.99 -3.73 7.70
CA THR A 183 -18.61 -4.20 7.52
C THR A 183 -17.69 -3.63 8.59
N CYS A 184 -17.80 -2.34 8.91
CA CYS A 184 -17.03 -1.68 9.97
C CYS A 184 -17.28 -2.35 11.33
N LYS A 185 -18.55 -2.60 11.66
CA LYS A 185 -18.94 -3.30 12.89
C LYS A 185 -18.34 -4.70 12.98
N LEU A 186 -18.46 -5.48 11.90
CA LEU A 186 -17.86 -6.82 11.82
C LEU A 186 -16.34 -6.76 12.03
N VAL A 187 -15.66 -5.81 11.40
CA VAL A 187 -14.20 -5.64 11.52
C VAL A 187 -13.79 -5.34 12.95
N LYS A 188 -14.53 -4.47 13.64
CA LYS A 188 -14.31 -4.16 15.06
C LYS A 188 -14.56 -5.39 15.94
N GLU A 189 -15.64 -6.14 15.72
CA GLU A 189 -15.98 -7.37 16.45
C GLU A 189 -14.95 -8.48 16.27
N LEU A 190 -14.22 -8.50 15.13
CA LEU A 190 -13.11 -9.42 14.89
C LEU A 190 -11.82 -9.02 15.61
N GLY A 191 -11.81 -7.89 16.31
CA GLY A 191 -10.68 -7.38 17.08
C GLY A 191 -9.63 -6.62 16.24
N ALA A 192 -9.97 -6.17 15.04
CA ALA A 192 -9.08 -5.31 14.26
C ALA A 192 -8.92 -3.93 14.93
N ASN A 193 -7.81 -3.25 14.61
CA ASN A 193 -7.45 -1.95 15.17
C ASN A 193 -7.66 -0.79 14.18
N ASP A 194 -7.76 -1.08 12.89
CA ASP A 194 -7.89 -0.03 11.86
C ASP A 194 -8.77 -0.52 10.73
N PHE A 195 -9.81 0.24 10.41
CA PHE A 195 -10.67 0.04 9.24
C PHE A 195 -10.36 1.10 8.20
N ARG A 196 -9.69 0.70 7.12
CA ARG A 196 -9.20 1.57 6.06
C ARG A 196 -10.10 1.52 4.84
N VAL A 197 -10.77 2.60 4.55
CA VAL A 197 -11.57 2.74 3.32
C VAL A 197 -10.66 3.23 2.21
N MET A 198 -10.44 2.37 1.20
CA MET A 198 -9.52 2.61 0.08
C MET A 198 -10.33 2.81 -1.21
N PRO A 199 -10.46 4.02 -1.76
CA PRO A 199 -11.24 4.28 -2.96
C PRO A 199 -10.86 3.38 -4.15
N LEU A 200 -11.86 3.02 -4.96
CA LEU A 200 -11.67 2.24 -6.16
C LEU A 200 -10.91 3.04 -7.22
N ILE A 201 -9.76 2.52 -7.65
CA ILE A 201 -8.95 3.09 -8.73
C ILE A 201 -9.16 2.28 -10.01
N LEU A 202 -9.52 2.97 -11.10
CA LEU A 202 -9.80 2.35 -12.39
C LEU A 202 -8.51 2.09 -13.20
N MET A 203 -7.63 1.25 -12.61
CA MET A 203 -6.36 0.84 -13.21
C MET A 203 -6.20 -0.68 -13.20
N GLY A 204 -5.33 -1.21 -14.03
CA GLY A 204 -5.14 -2.65 -14.18
C GLY A 204 -6.47 -3.35 -14.46
N ARG A 205 -6.81 -4.41 -13.70
CA ARG A 205 -8.14 -5.05 -13.82
C ARG A 205 -9.29 -4.15 -13.38
N GLY A 206 -9.04 -3.20 -12.48
CA GLY A 206 -10.02 -2.21 -12.06
C GLY A 206 -10.61 -1.37 -13.20
N LYS A 207 -9.94 -1.27 -14.36
CA LYS A 207 -10.48 -0.60 -15.55
C LYS A 207 -11.82 -1.18 -16.02
N SER A 208 -12.03 -2.48 -15.86
CA SER A 208 -13.30 -3.12 -16.21
C SER A 208 -14.44 -2.78 -15.26
N MET A 209 -14.16 -2.06 -14.16
CA MET A 209 -15.13 -1.74 -13.10
C MET A 209 -15.74 -0.32 -13.21
N VAL A 210 -15.66 0.33 -14.36
CA VAL A 210 -16.21 1.69 -14.56
C VAL A 210 -17.67 1.78 -14.08
N ASN A 211 -18.51 0.81 -14.42
CA ASN A 211 -19.91 0.76 -14.02
C ASN A 211 -20.13 0.46 -12.53
N MET A 212 -19.08 -0.01 -11.84
CA MET A 212 -19.09 -0.34 -10.42
C MET A 212 -18.49 0.76 -9.55
N LYS A 213 -17.87 1.78 -10.16
CA LYS A 213 -17.33 2.92 -9.43
C LYS A 213 -18.48 3.72 -8.82
N PRO A 214 -18.41 4.08 -7.54
CA PRO A 214 -19.37 4.98 -6.93
C PRO A 214 -19.42 6.32 -7.67
N SER A 215 -20.61 6.91 -7.77
CA SER A 215 -20.80 8.26 -8.29
C SER A 215 -20.21 9.31 -7.34
N PRO A 216 -20.02 10.56 -7.77
CA PRO A 216 -19.61 11.66 -6.89
C PRO A 216 -20.53 11.81 -5.67
N ASP A 217 -21.87 11.68 -5.86
CA ASP A 217 -22.83 11.77 -4.76
C ASP A 217 -22.70 10.60 -3.78
N GLU A 218 -22.45 9.38 -4.28
CA GLU A 218 -22.18 8.20 -3.44
C GLU A 218 -20.87 8.36 -2.67
N TYR A 219 -19.82 8.95 -3.26
CA TYR A 219 -18.59 9.26 -2.54
C TYR A 219 -18.80 10.36 -1.47
N LEU A 220 -19.60 11.39 -1.75
CA LEU A 220 -19.96 12.41 -0.77
C LEU A 220 -20.75 11.79 0.40
N TRP A 221 -21.74 10.94 0.09
CA TRP A 221 -22.46 10.17 1.09
C TRP A 221 -21.51 9.29 1.94
N LEU A 222 -20.57 8.60 1.29
CA LEU A 222 -19.58 7.75 1.95
C LEU A 222 -18.71 8.56 2.91
N GLN A 223 -18.25 9.73 2.50
CA GLN A 223 -17.45 10.62 3.35
C GLN A 223 -18.22 11.06 4.60
N GLN A 224 -19.48 11.46 4.43
CA GLN A 224 -20.37 11.80 5.55
C GLN A 224 -20.64 10.59 6.46
N LYS A 225 -20.82 9.40 5.86
CA LYS A 225 -21.01 8.16 6.60
C LYS A 225 -19.78 7.79 7.42
N ILE A 226 -18.59 7.91 6.85
CA ILE A 226 -17.32 7.66 7.56
C ILE A 226 -17.18 8.59 8.77
N SER A 227 -17.54 9.87 8.64
CA SER A 227 -17.54 10.79 9.79
C SER A 227 -18.44 10.27 10.92
N LYS A 228 -19.68 9.88 10.59
CA LYS A 228 -20.61 9.30 11.57
C LYS A 228 -20.10 7.98 12.18
N LEU A 229 -19.45 7.13 11.38
CA LEU A 229 -18.87 5.87 11.88
C LEU A 229 -17.71 6.13 12.85
N LYS A 230 -16.92 7.19 12.63
CA LYS A 230 -15.89 7.60 13.59
C LYS A 230 -16.53 7.98 14.93
N ASP A 231 -17.59 8.78 14.92
CA ASP A 231 -18.29 9.19 16.14
C ASP A 231 -18.90 7.99 16.91
N LEU A 232 -19.34 6.95 16.18
CA LEU A 232 -20.01 5.79 16.75
C LEU A 232 -19.07 4.68 17.21
N TYR A 233 -17.99 4.43 16.46
CA TYR A 233 -17.19 3.21 16.62
C TYR A 233 -15.71 3.46 16.90
N GLN A 234 -15.19 4.66 16.60
CA GLN A 234 -13.77 4.95 16.85
C GLN A 234 -13.52 5.13 18.35
N ASP A 235 -12.43 4.52 18.82
CA ASP A 235 -11.97 4.63 20.21
C ASP A 235 -10.43 4.52 20.27
N GLU A 236 -9.87 4.32 21.46
CA GLU A 236 -8.43 4.20 21.66
C GLU A 236 -7.81 2.99 20.95
N ASP A 237 -8.58 1.92 20.74
CA ASP A 237 -8.11 0.67 20.16
C ASP A 237 -8.55 0.45 18.71
N PHE A 238 -9.51 1.23 18.20
CA PHE A 238 -10.08 1.11 16.87
C PHE A 238 -10.17 2.45 16.15
N VAL A 239 -9.51 2.56 15.01
CA VAL A 239 -9.48 3.77 14.17
C VAL A 239 -10.16 3.50 12.84
N ILE A 240 -10.90 4.48 12.32
CA ILE A 240 -11.45 4.45 10.97
C ILE A 240 -10.70 5.47 10.13
N SER A 241 -10.06 5.01 9.06
CA SER A 241 -9.21 5.84 8.22
C SER A 241 -9.68 5.86 6.76
N TRP A 242 -9.48 7.01 6.12
CA TRP A 242 -9.66 7.17 4.69
C TRP A 242 -8.28 7.07 4.03
N GLY A 243 -8.08 6.06 3.20
CA GLY A 243 -6.88 5.90 2.41
C GLY A 243 -7.03 6.60 1.08
N ASP A 244 -6.76 7.88 1.03
CA ASP A 244 -6.96 8.65 -0.18
C ASP A 244 -5.82 8.44 -1.18
N PRO A 245 -6.10 7.89 -2.39
CA PRO A 245 -5.12 7.93 -3.47
C PRO A 245 -4.75 9.36 -3.90
N LEU A 246 -5.58 10.34 -3.56
CA LEU A 246 -5.26 11.76 -3.72
C LEU A 246 -4.08 12.19 -2.85
N ASP A 247 -3.72 11.44 -1.82
CA ASP A 247 -2.47 11.67 -1.07
C ASP A 247 -1.24 11.71 -1.99
N HIS A 248 -1.24 10.93 -3.07
CA HIS A 248 -0.19 11.00 -4.08
C HIS A 248 -0.29 12.26 -4.95
N LEU A 249 -1.50 12.78 -5.18
CA LEU A 249 -1.70 14.02 -5.91
C LEU A 249 -1.38 15.26 -5.06
N THR A 250 -1.60 15.21 -3.75
CA THR A 250 -1.26 16.32 -2.85
C THR A 250 0.24 16.52 -2.72
N ARG A 251 1.05 15.52 -3.07
CA ARG A 251 2.51 15.59 -3.12
C ARG A 251 3.03 16.21 -4.41
N MET A 252 2.19 16.40 -5.41
CA MET A 252 2.60 17.02 -6.67
C MET A 252 2.81 18.52 -6.50
N PRO A 253 3.77 19.13 -7.22
CA PRO A 253 4.19 20.52 -7.03
C PRO A 253 3.04 21.52 -7.04
N GLU A 254 2.07 21.34 -7.90
CA GLU A 254 0.94 22.26 -8.07
C GLU A 254 -0.05 22.22 -6.90
N ASN A 255 -0.13 21.09 -6.20
CA ASN A 255 -0.99 20.89 -5.05
C ASN A 255 -0.29 21.10 -3.72
N ASN A 256 1.04 21.00 -3.69
CA ASN A 256 1.85 21.20 -2.49
C ASN A 256 2.75 22.44 -2.65
N LYS A 257 2.21 23.61 -2.37
CA LYS A 257 2.92 24.90 -2.46
C LYS A 257 4.13 25.01 -1.51
N ASN A 258 4.28 24.08 -0.56
CA ASN A 258 5.24 24.18 0.52
C ASN A 258 6.45 23.27 0.39
N SER A 259 6.40 22.19 -0.40
CA SER A 259 7.55 21.30 -0.56
C SER A 259 7.41 20.40 -1.81
N MET A 260 8.50 20.32 -2.58
CA MET A 260 8.69 19.39 -3.69
C MET A 260 9.29 18.05 -3.22
N ASN A 261 9.50 17.92 -1.93
CA ASN A 261 10.16 16.76 -1.33
C ASN A 261 9.19 15.60 -1.13
N THR A 262 9.71 14.39 -1.25
CA THR A 262 8.98 13.17 -0.87
C THR A 262 9.49 12.63 0.47
N TYR A 263 8.60 12.00 1.19
CA TYR A 263 8.93 11.23 2.39
C TYR A 263 8.84 9.71 2.15
N SER A 264 8.39 9.28 0.98
CA SER A 264 8.17 7.87 0.66
C SER A 264 8.91 7.40 -0.58
N VAL A 265 9.22 6.12 -0.60
CA VAL A 265 9.83 5.41 -1.73
C VAL A 265 8.97 4.22 -2.08
N GLU A 266 8.77 4.01 -3.39
CA GLU A 266 8.03 2.89 -3.95
C GLU A 266 8.99 1.96 -4.72
N ILE A 267 9.17 0.73 -4.23
CA ILE A 267 10.06 -0.27 -4.83
C ILE A 267 9.22 -1.40 -5.42
N ARG A 268 9.39 -1.65 -6.71
CA ARG A 268 8.70 -2.72 -7.44
C ARG A 268 9.46 -4.05 -7.36
N SER A 269 8.77 -5.16 -7.62
CA SER A 269 9.31 -6.53 -7.49
C SER A 269 10.46 -6.89 -8.45
N ASP A 270 10.73 -6.06 -9.44
CA ASP A 270 11.88 -6.15 -10.35
C ASP A 270 13.06 -5.23 -9.97
N GLY A 271 12.96 -4.56 -8.81
CA GLY A 271 13.98 -3.65 -8.29
C GLY A 271 13.91 -2.23 -8.82
N LYS A 272 12.87 -1.89 -9.58
CA LYS A 272 12.68 -0.52 -10.08
C LYS A 272 12.12 0.39 -8.98
N LEU A 273 12.61 1.62 -8.94
CA LEU A 273 12.06 2.70 -8.16
C LEU A 273 10.98 3.41 -8.98
N LEU A 274 9.79 3.53 -8.43
CA LEU A 274 8.67 4.20 -9.08
C LEU A 274 8.51 5.62 -8.54
N LEU A 275 8.04 6.52 -9.38
CA LEU A 275 7.63 7.85 -8.93
C LEU A 275 6.44 7.76 -7.97
N CYS A 276 5.45 6.95 -8.32
CA CYS A 276 4.37 6.46 -7.45
C CYS A 276 3.74 5.20 -8.07
N ASN A 277 2.94 4.48 -7.29
CA ASN A 277 2.30 3.22 -7.73
C ASN A 277 1.24 3.39 -8.85
N TYR A 278 0.82 4.61 -9.14
CA TYR A 278 -0.27 4.87 -10.09
C TYR A 278 0.22 5.45 -11.43
N LEU A 279 1.53 5.67 -11.56
CA LEU A 279 2.12 6.19 -12.78
C LEU A 279 3.13 5.19 -13.38
N PRO A 280 3.18 5.05 -14.71
CA PRO A 280 4.13 4.15 -15.37
C PRO A 280 5.53 4.76 -15.46
N ILE A 281 5.98 5.44 -14.41
CA ILE A 281 7.23 6.21 -14.41
C ILE A 281 8.23 5.55 -13.47
N VAL A 282 9.29 5.01 -14.04
CA VAL A 282 10.45 4.45 -13.36
C VAL A 282 11.52 5.54 -13.25
N VAL A 283 11.99 5.79 -12.04
CA VAL A 283 12.97 6.84 -11.74
C VAL A 283 14.32 6.30 -11.25
N GLY A 284 14.45 5.00 -11.14
CA GLY A 284 15.71 4.34 -10.78
C GLY A 284 15.64 2.82 -10.85
N ASP A 285 16.81 2.18 -10.73
CA ASP A 285 16.99 0.74 -10.80
C ASP A 285 17.96 0.24 -9.72
N LEU A 286 17.43 -0.40 -8.67
CA LEU A 286 18.24 -0.96 -7.58
C LEU A 286 19.14 -2.14 -8.03
N ASN A 287 19.03 -2.59 -9.27
CA ASN A 287 19.99 -3.52 -9.85
C ASN A 287 21.28 -2.81 -10.29
N LYS A 288 21.27 -1.48 -10.44
CA LYS A 288 22.40 -0.67 -10.90
C LYS A 288 23.06 0.09 -9.75
N HIS A 289 22.27 0.84 -8.99
CA HIS A 289 22.74 1.72 -7.92
C HIS A 289 21.98 1.44 -6.63
N SER A 290 22.51 1.88 -5.47
CA SER A 290 21.87 1.67 -4.19
C SER A 290 20.69 2.62 -3.95
N LEU A 291 19.79 2.25 -3.02
CA LEU A 291 18.69 3.12 -2.61
C LEU A 291 19.19 4.45 -2.04
N LYS A 292 20.31 4.42 -1.32
CA LYS A 292 20.96 5.60 -0.76
C LYS A 292 21.46 6.53 -1.86
N ASP A 293 22.08 5.98 -2.93
CA ASP A 293 22.54 6.78 -4.05
C ASP A 293 21.38 7.48 -4.76
N TYR A 294 20.28 6.78 -5.02
CA TYR A 294 19.08 7.39 -5.60
C TYR A 294 18.45 8.46 -4.69
N TRP A 295 18.41 8.22 -3.37
CA TRP A 295 17.90 9.22 -2.44
C TRP A 295 18.67 10.54 -2.56
N HIS A 296 19.98 10.48 -2.57
CA HIS A 296 20.87 11.64 -2.70
C HIS A 296 20.99 12.20 -4.14
N ALA A 297 20.68 11.41 -5.16
CA ALA A 297 20.66 11.85 -6.54
C ALA A 297 19.42 12.70 -6.90
N GLY A 298 18.50 12.90 -5.94
CA GLY A 298 17.34 13.76 -6.10
C GLY A 298 15.99 13.05 -5.95
N TYR A 299 15.97 11.78 -5.53
CA TYR A 299 14.70 11.12 -5.22
C TYR A 299 13.96 11.83 -4.07
N ASN A 300 14.68 12.33 -3.07
CA ASN A 300 14.12 13.12 -1.98
C ASN A 300 13.34 14.38 -2.44
N ASN A 301 13.68 14.95 -3.61
CA ASN A 301 12.99 16.09 -4.22
C ASN A 301 12.38 15.74 -5.58
N ILE A 302 11.89 14.53 -5.74
CA ILE A 302 11.46 13.98 -7.04
C ILE A 302 10.33 14.77 -7.69
N TRP A 303 9.41 15.32 -6.89
CA TRP A 303 8.29 16.10 -7.39
C TRP A 303 8.70 17.47 -7.96
N GLY A 304 9.88 17.98 -7.60
CA GLY A 304 10.48 19.19 -8.16
C GLY A 304 11.31 18.96 -9.43
N ASN A 305 11.44 17.73 -9.90
CA ASN A 305 12.26 17.41 -11.06
C ASN A 305 11.62 17.92 -12.37
N ASN A 306 12.27 18.91 -13.00
CA ASN A 306 11.77 19.57 -14.21
C ASN A 306 11.53 18.61 -15.39
N LYS A 307 12.30 17.53 -15.51
CA LYS A 307 12.14 16.54 -16.59
C LYS A 307 10.92 15.66 -16.41
N LEU A 308 10.37 15.57 -15.18
CA LEU A 308 9.14 14.83 -14.88
C LEU A 308 7.89 15.72 -14.96
N GLN A 309 8.03 17.05 -14.91
CA GLN A 309 6.90 17.99 -14.97
C GLN A 309 5.95 17.75 -16.15
N PRO A 310 6.41 17.43 -17.37
CA PRO A 310 5.49 17.15 -18.48
C PRO A 310 4.51 16.01 -18.22
N TYR A 311 4.84 15.09 -17.30
CA TYR A 311 4.01 13.93 -16.97
C TYR A 311 3.11 14.16 -15.76
N ILE A 312 3.45 15.10 -14.87
CA ILE A 312 2.80 15.22 -13.55
C ILE A 312 2.06 16.54 -13.35
N SER A 313 2.42 17.61 -14.06
CA SER A 313 1.88 18.97 -13.84
C SER A 313 0.37 19.12 -14.08
N ASN A 314 -0.25 18.20 -14.81
CA ASN A 314 -1.67 18.24 -15.13
C ASN A 314 -2.50 17.14 -14.44
N LEU A 315 -1.97 16.56 -13.36
CA LEU A 315 -2.68 15.50 -12.64
C LEU A 315 -3.42 16.06 -11.42
N TYR A 316 -4.73 16.16 -11.54
CA TYR A 316 -5.60 16.74 -10.50
C TYR A 316 -6.63 15.73 -9.95
N SER A 317 -6.75 14.56 -10.58
CA SER A 317 -7.72 13.55 -10.17
C SER A 317 -7.23 12.12 -10.43
N THR A 318 -7.82 11.16 -9.72
CA THR A 318 -7.51 9.73 -9.89
C THR A 318 -7.92 9.17 -11.24
N GLU A 319 -8.86 9.80 -11.93
CA GLU A 319 -9.28 9.44 -13.29
C GLU A 319 -8.14 9.61 -14.28
N GLN A 320 -7.32 10.62 -14.09
CA GLN A 320 -6.20 10.93 -14.97
C GLN A 320 -5.09 9.88 -14.91
N PHE A 321 -4.98 9.11 -13.82
CA PHE A 321 -4.04 7.99 -13.78
C PHE A 321 -4.34 6.93 -14.85
N SER A 322 -5.62 6.68 -15.14
CA SER A 322 -6.03 5.69 -16.13
C SER A 322 -5.83 6.14 -17.58
N SER A 323 -5.57 7.42 -17.81
CA SER A 323 -5.36 7.99 -19.16
C SER A 323 -3.91 7.98 -19.62
N PHE A 324 -2.96 7.60 -18.73
CA PHE A 324 -1.56 7.48 -19.11
C PHE A 324 -1.34 6.44 -20.20
N CYS A 325 -0.49 6.79 -21.18
CA CYS A 325 0.01 5.89 -22.19
C CYS A 325 1.54 5.94 -22.21
N PRO A 326 2.25 4.85 -21.94
CA PRO A 326 1.72 3.50 -21.63
C PRO A 326 0.94 3.45 -20.32
N GLU A 327 0.07 2.45 -20.22
CA GLU A 327 -0.66 2.18 -18.98
C GLU A 327 0.28 1.56 -17.93
N PRO A 328 0.16 1.92 -16.62
CA PRO A 328 0.90 1.28 -15.55
C PRO A 328 0.69 -0.25 -15.51
N TYR A 329 1.72 -0.96 -15.09
CA TYR A 329 1.71 -2.43 -14.95
C TYR A 329 1.44 -3.21 -16.25
N THR A 330 1.88 -2.68 -17.38
CA THR A 330 1.82 -3.36 -18.68
C THR A 330 3.20 -3.82 -19.18
N GLY A 331 4.26 -3.57 -18.42
CA GLY A 331 5.64 -3.83 -18.81
C GLY A 331 6.23 -2.77 -19.74
N ARG A 332 5.50 -1.68 -19.98
CA ARG A 332 5.91 -0.54 -20.82
C ARG A 332 6.01 0.70 -19.94
N ASP A 333 7.18 0.88 -19.32
CA ASP A 333 7.40 2.01 -18.43
C ASP A 333 7.98 3.21 -19.18
N ILE A 334 7.67 4.42 -18.71
CA ILE A 334 8.43 5.63 -19.00
C ILE A 334 9.63 5.60 -18.05
N VAL A 335 10.85 5.51 -18.60
CA VAL A 335 12.06 5.38 -17.76
C VAL A 335 12.82 6.70 -17.78
N TYR A 336 12.99 7.26 -16.59
CA TYR A 336 13.86 8.40 -16.33
C TYR A 336 14.74 8.07 -15.12
N ASP A 337 15.93 7.51 -15.38
CA ASP A 337 16.85 7.16 -14.29
C ASP A 337 17.53 8.42 -13.75
N LEU A 338 17.38 8.69 -12.44
CA LEU A 338 17.90 9.89 -11.78
C LEU A 338 19.41 9.98 -11.78
N ILE A 339 20.11 8.86 -11.90
CA ILE A 339 21.59 8.80 -11.91
C ILE A 339 22.10 8.75 -13.34
N ASP A 340 21.58 7.84 -14.15
CA ASP A 340 22.08 7.57 -15.50
C ASP A 340 21.57 8.55 -16.57
N ALA A 341 20.52 9.34 -16.29
CA ALA A 341 19.93 10.30 -17.23
C ALA A 341 20.52 11.73 -17.15
N LYS A 342 21.67 11.88 -16.49
CA LYS A 342 22.38 13.17 -16.37
C LYS A 342 23.07 13.58 -17.65
#